data_cbe9589aa1e30ff7392a7c2bbc34356d
#
_entry.id   cbe9589aa1e30ff7392a7c2bbc34356d
#
_cell.length_a   1.000
_cell.length_b   1.000
_cell.length_c   1.000
_cell.angle_alpha   90.00
_cell.angle_beta   90.00
_cell.angle_gamma   90.00
#
_symmetry.space_group_name_H-M   'P 1'
#
loop_
_entity.id
_entity.type
_entity.pdbx_description
1 polymer ?
#
loop_
_entity_poly.entity_id
_entity_poly.type
_entity_poly.pdbx_seq_one_letter_code
_entity_poly.pdbx_strand_id
1 'polypeptide(L)'
;MSNNNIDRRNFLKVLSTGTAAASTGLLYGCGGDPKRQGVSQTGSYLGEVPTDKMTYRTNPHTGDKVSLLGYGCMRWPLRQKADGSGEEIDQEAVNALVDYAIAHGVNYFDVAPVYVRGLSEQATGLALSRHSRDKYFIATKLSTHRPVPEWRTLEGSKGLFEQSLKNLRVDYIDYYLIHGVGLGGMDDLRKRLYDNGVLDFLLKERKAGRIRNLGWSFHGDVKVFDYLLSLDIPWDFVQIQLNYVDWKNASGWNVNAEYLYGELEKRNIPVVIMEPLLGGRLSRLNALSLAKLKQMRPDDSPASWAFRYAGSPKGVLTVLSGMVYMEHLQENIRTFSPLEPITEQENKALEEVTERMLHSDFVPCTECQYCMPCPYGLDIPGTFAHYN
;
A
#
# COMPACT_ATOMS: atom_id res chain seq x y z
N MET A 1 36.22 -41.60 -5.17
CA MET A 1 35.96 -40.21 -5.58
C MET A 1 35.54 -40.24 -7.03
N SER A 2 34.27 -40.35 -7.35
CA SER A 2 33.77 -40.38 -8.71
C SER A 2 32.87 -39.13 -8.91
N ASN A 3 33.36 -38.22 -9.76
CA ASN A 3 32.64 -37.08 -10.25
C ASN A 3 31.55 -37.55 -11.22
N ASN A 4 30.29 -37.46 -10.82
CA ASN A 4 29.15 -37.63 -11.71
C ASN A 4 28.76 -36.24 -12.25
N ASN A 5 29.44 -35.79 -13.29
CA ASN A 5 28.95 -34.72 -14.14
C ASN A 5 27.85 -35.29 -15.07
N ILE A 6 26.61 -34.90 -14.85
CA ILE A 6 25.51 -35.22 -15.75
C ILE A 6 25.63 -34.28 -16.98
N ASP A 7 26.01 -34.86 -18.11
CA ASP A 7 26.09 -34.16 -19.41
C ASP A 7 24.70 -33.76 -19.90
N ARG A 8 24.59 -32.58 -20.49
CA ARG A 8 23.38 -31.98 -21.08
C ARG A 8 22.60 -32.97 -21.98
N ARG A 9 23.29 -33.88 -22.64
CA ARG A 9 22.71 -34.86 -23.54
C ARG A 9 21.99 -35.98 -22.78
N ASN A 10 22.47 -36.36 -21.61
CA ASN A 10 21.84 -37.34 -20.74
C ASN A 10 20.66 -36.80 -19.97
N PHE A 11 20.67 -35.49 -19.63
CA PHE A 11 19.52 -34.81 -19.04
C PHE A 11 18.32 -34.76 -20.00
N LEU A 12 18.54 -34.47 -21.27
CA LEU A 12 17.50 -34.45 -22.30
C LEU A 12 16.94 -35.88 -22.61
N LYS A 13 17.73 -36.92 -22.47
CA LYS A 13 17.27 -38.31 -22.66
C LYS A 13 16.37 -38.78 -21.51
N VAL A 14 16.61 -38.35 -20.29
CA VAL A 14 15.76 -38.67 -19.12
C VAL A 14 14.39 -37.98 -19.21
N LEU A 15 14.34 -36.76 -19.79
CA LEU A 15 13.09 -36.04 -20.03
C LEU A 15 12.22 -36.68 -21.13
N SER A 16 12.80 -37.39 -22.09
CA SER A 16 12.06 -37.99 -23.22
C SER A 16 11.48 -39.36 -22.96
N THR A 17 11.83 -40.03 -21.85
CA THR A 17 11.35 -41.39 -21.51
C THR A 17 10.25 -41.40 -20.45
N GLY A 18 9.80 -40.24 -19.97
CA GLY A 18 8.76 -40.09 -18.92
C GLY A 18 7.33 -39.81 -19.41
N THR A 19 7.08 -39.80 -20.73
CA THR A 19 5.75 -39.44 -21.27
C THR A 19 5.14 -40.57 -22.09
N ALA A 20 4.70 -41.63 -21.43
CA ALA A 20 3.74 -42.54 -22.01
C ALA A 20 2.90 -43.20 -20.91
N ALA A 21 1.85 -42.54 -20.44
CA ALA A 21 0.60 -43.13 -19.94
C ALA A 21 -0.32 -42.04 -19.38
N ALA A 22 -1.30 -41.65 -20.13
CA ALA A 22 -2.66 -41.29 -19.79
C ALA A 22 -3.20 -40.20 -20.73
N SER A 23 -3.56 -40.62 -21.93
CA SER A 23 -4.47 -39.87 -22.79
C SER A 23 -5.87 -40.44 -22.60
N THR A 24 -6.80 -39.64 -22.07
CA THR A 24 -8.20 -39.60 -22.52
C THR A 24 -8.90 -38.40 -21.84
N GLY A 25 -9.42 -37.53 -22.67
CA GLY A 25 -10.63 -36.78 -22.33
C GLY A 25 -10.52 -35.27 -22.17
N LEU A 26 -10.92 -34.65 -23.27
CA LEU A 26 -11.70 -33.43 -23.44
C LEU A 26 -10.94 -32.20 -23.90
N LEU A 27 -10.98 -32.06 -25.21
CA LEU A 27 -10.88 -30.80 -25.96
C LEU A 27 -12.05 -29.86 -25.59
N TYR A 28 -11.75 -28.70 -25.05
CA TYR A 28 -12.47 -27.45 -25.38
C TYR A 28 -11.45 -26.33 -25.34
N GLY A 29 -11.28 -25.72 -26.49
CA GLY A 29 -10.40 -24.60 -26.68
C GLY A 29 -11.05 -23.30 -26.22
N CYS A 30 -10.16 -22.39 -25.83
CA CYS A 30 -10.25 -20.96 -26.18
C CYS A 30 -8.92 -20.35 -25.79
N GLY A 31 -8.29 -19.69 -26.72
CA GLY A 31 -7.02 -19.03 -26.53
C GLY A 31 -7.13 -17.91 -25.50
N GLY A 32 -6.26 -17.98 -24.53
CA GLY A 32 -5.99 -16.95 -23.55
C GLY A 32 -4.49 -16.96 -23.28
N ASP A 33 -3.88 -15.82 -23.42
CA ASP A 33 -2.46 -15.52 -23.30
C ASP A 33 -1.88 -16.08 -21.98
N PRO A 34 -0.77 -16.86 -21.97
CA PRO A 34 -0.21 -17.41 -20.73
C PRO A 34 0.73 -16.40 -20.05
N LYS A 35 0.30 -15.16 -19.83
CA LYS A 35 1.04 -14.18 -19.06
C LYS A 35 0.31 -13.85 -17.77
N ARG A 36 0.91 -14.31 -16.65
CA ARG A 36 0.56 -14.03 -15.24
C ARG A 36 -0.58 -14.85 -14.64
N GLN A 37 -0.41 -16.14 -14.56
CA GLN A 37 -0.98 -16.85 -13.41
C GLN A 37 0.10 -16.93 -12.30
N GLY A 38 0.25 -15.85 -11.55
CA GLY A 38 0.79 -15.95 -10.21
C GLY A 38 -0.20 -16.79 -9.42
N VAL A 39 0.20 -18.02 -9.06
CA VAL A 39 -0.57 -18.85 -8.15
C VAL A 39 -0.70 -18.08 -6.85
N SER A 40 -1.87 -17.47 -6.62
CA SER A 40 -2.24 -16.91 -5.35
C SER A 40 -2.13 -18.03 -4.31
N GLN A 41 -1.27 -17.86 -3.29
CA GLN A 41 -1.25 -18.70 -2.11
C GLN A 41 -2.44 -18.41 -1.18
N THR A 42 -3.49 -17.76 -1.70
CA THR A 42 -4.75 -17.55 -1.02
C THR A 42 -5.38 -18.91 -0.74
N GLY A 43 -5.48 -19.28 0.52
CA GLY A 43 -6.38 -20.34 0.92
C GLY A 43 -7.77 -19.96 0.39
N SER A 44 -8.46 -20.89 -0.28
CA SER A 44 -9.83 -20.69 -0.71
C SER A 44 -10.72 -20.57 0.53
N TYR A 45 -10.81 -19.37 1.08
CA TYR A 45 -11.74 -19.12 2.17
C TYR A 45 -13.14 -19.01 1.58
N LEU A 46 -13.96 -20.02 1.80
CA LEU A 46 -15.33 -20.13 1.28
C LEU A 46 -16.39 -19.50 2.22
N GLY A 47 -15.97 -18.65 3.19
CA GLY A 47 -16.90 -18.02 4.14
C GLY A 47 -17.52 -16.73 3.61
N GLU A 48 -18.70 -16.37 4.15
CA GLU A 48 -19.34 -15.08 3.92
C GLU A 48 -18.45 -13.92 4.39
N VAL A 49 -18.44 -12.81 3.63
CA VAL A 49 -17.69 -11.60 3.99
C VAL A 49 -18.53 -10.76 4.94
N PRO A 50 -18.07 -10.46 6.17
CA PRO A 50 -18.84 -9.69 7.14
C PRO A 50 -19.17 -8.26 6.65
N THR A 51 -20.37 -7.78 6.94
CA THR A 51 -20.83 -6.42 6.60
C THR A 51 -20.88 -5.46 7.80
N ASP A 52 -20.88 -5.99 9.02
CA ASP A 52 -21.19 -5.25 10.27
C ASP A 52 -20.10 -5.39 11.36
N LYS A 53 -18.97 -6.05 11.04
CA LYS A 53 -17.92 -6.38 12.02
C LYS A 53 -16.60 -5.67 11.78
N MET A 54 -16.55 -4.70 10.86
CA MET A 54 -15.33 -3.93 10.61
C MET A 54 -14.81 -3.32 11.91
N THR A 55 -13.52 -3.49 12.15
CA THR A 55 -12.84 -2.82 13.26
C THR A 55 -12.64 -1.35 12.94
N TYR A 56 -13.06 -0.48 13.86
CA TYR A 56 -12.85 0.97 13.75
C TYR A 56 -11.93 1.47 14.85
N ARG A 57 -11.25 2.56 14.57
CA ARG A 57 -10.52 3.35 15.56
C ARG A 57 -10.93 4.81 15.51
N THR A 58 -10.91 5.47 16.65
CA THR A 58 -11.31 6.86 16.76
C THR A 58 -10.06 7.73 16.73
N ASN A 59 -10.04 8.73 15.83
CA ASN A 59 -9.02 9.76 15.86
C ASN A 59 -9.18 10.57 17.15
N PRO A 60 -8.19 10.60 18.06
CA PRO A 60 -8.32 11.26 19.35
C PRO A 60 -8.45 12.78 19.26
N HIS A 61 -8.08 13.40 18.13
CA HIS A 61 -8.12 14.85 17.94
C HIS A 61 -9.47 15.33 17.37
N THR A 62 -10.13 14.52 16.54
CA THR A 62 -11.35 14.94 15.83
C THR A 62 -12.59 14.13 16.17
N GLY A 63 -12.41 12.95 16.77
CA GLY A 63 -13.50 12.01 17.03
C GLY A 63 -13.92 11.20 15.81
N ASP A 64 -13.23 11.32 14.66
CA ASP A 64 -13.53 10.56 13.45
C ASP A 64 -13.40 9.06 13.71
N LYS A 65 -14.46 8.31 13.43
CA LYS A 65 -14.48 6.85 13.53
C LYS A 65 -14.03 6.25 12.20
N VAL A 66 -12.74 5.93 12.10
CA VAL A 66 -12.07 5.45 10.89
C VAL A 66 -11.98 3.93 10.88
N SER A 67 -12.29 3.29 9.73
CA SER A 67 -12.08 1.85 9.55
C SER A 67 -10.59 1.50 9.63
N LEU A 68 -10.27 0.45 10.37
CA LEU A 68 -8.87 0.02 10.53
C LEU A 68 -8.28 -0.50 9.21
N LEU A 69 -9.11 -0.99 8.28
CA LEU A 69 -8.75 -1.19 6.88
C LEU A 69 -9.01 0.09 6.09
N GLY A 70 -7.95 0.69 5.54
CA GLY A 70 -8.02 1.81 4.60
C GLY A 70 -7.79 1.36 3.16
N TYR A 71 -8.49 1.99 2.22
CA TYR A 71 -8.33 1.71 0.79
C TYR A 71 -7.20 2.57 0.20
N GLY A 72 -6.08 1.93 -0.19
CA GLY A 72 -4.98 2.59 -0.90
C GLY A 72 -5.26 2.69 -2.41
N CYS A 73 -5.52 3.88 -2.92
CA CYS A 73 -5.90 4.13 -4.31
C CYS A 73 -4.70 4.32 -5.25
N MET A 74 -3.51 3.89 -4.85
CA MET A 74 -2.29 4.02 -5.65
C MET A 74 -2.31 3.14 -6.91
N ARG A 75 -3.07 2.05 -6.88
CA ARG A 75 -3.15 1.04 -7.95
C ARG A 75 -4.60 0.69 -8.22
N TRP A 76 -5.24 1.41 -9.13
CA TRP A 76 -6.56 1.04 -9.63
C TRP A 76 -6.48 -0.02 -10.73
N PRO A 77 -7.53 -0.86 -10.93
CA PRO A 77 -7.62 -1.77 -12.07
C PRO A 77 -7.46 -1.02 -13.40
N LEU A 78 -6.70 -1.61 -14.31
CA LEU A 78 -6.50 -1.09 -15.66
C LEU A 78 -7.13 -2.04 -16.67
N ARG A 79 -7.63 -1.49 -17.79
CA ARG A 79 -8.06 -2.24 -18.96
C ARG A 79 -7.41 -1.68 -20.23
N GLN A 80 -7.34 -2.48 -21.28
CA GLN A 80 -6.89 -2.01 -22.57
C GLN A 80 -7.92 -1.04 -23.15
N LYS A 81 -7.46 0.07 -23.73
CA LYS A 81 -8.32 0.99 -24.47
C LYS A 81 -8.86 0.30 -25.71
N ALA A 82 -10.07 0.68 -26.12
CA ALA A 82 -10.74 0.08 -27.28
C ALA A 82 -9.96 0.26 -28.60
N ASP A 83 -9.16 1.32 -28.72
CA ASP A 83 -8.35 1.62 -29.90
C ASP A 83 -6.95 0.96 -29.85
N GLY A 84 -6.63 0.19 -28.80
CA GLY A 84 -5.33 -0.46 -28.61
C GLY A 84 -4.16 0.48 -28.28
N SER A 85 -4.42 1.77 -28.04
CA SER A 85 -3.37 2.79 -27.78
C SER A 85 -2.72 2.71 -26.39
N GLY A 86 -3.06 1.69 -25.58
CA GLY A 86 -2.53 1.47 -24.25
C GLY A 86 -3.60 1.18 -23.21
N GLU A 87 -3.27 1.42 -21.94
CA GLU A 87 -4.16 1.15 -20.82
C GLU A 87 -4.84 2.41 -20.30
N GLU A 88 -6.04 2.23 -19.77
CA GLU A 88 -6.81 3.22 -19.02
C GLU A 88 -7.33 2.61 -17.72
N ILE A 89 -7.76 3.45 -16.78
CA ILE A 89 -8.43 2.96 -15.56
C ILE A 89 -9.77 2.32 -15.94
N ASP A 90 -9.99 1.11 -15.45
CA ASP A 90 -11.30 0.45 -15.54
C ASP A 90 -12.24 1.05 -14.48
N GLN A 91 -12.94 2.12 -14.85
CA GLN A 91 -13.82 2.84 -13.93
C GLN A 91 -14.96 1.97 -13.40
N GLU A 92 -15.45 1.01 -14.17
CA GLU A 92 -16.52 0.10 -13.72
C GLU A 92 -16.01 -0.82 -12.62
N ALA A 93 -14.82 -1.38 -12.79
CA ALA A 93 -14.17 -2.17 -11.76
C ALA A 93 -13.85 -1.33 -10.51
N VAL A 94 -13.37 -0.09 -10.67
CA VAL A 94 -13.16 0.85 -9.54
C VAL A 94 -14.45 1.10 -8.79
N ASN A 95 -15.56 1.38 -9.52
CA ASN A 95 -16.86 1.60 -8.90
C ASN A 95 -17.33 0.38 -8.10
N ALA A 96 -17.23 -0.82 -8.67
CA ALA A 96 -17.62 -2.06 -7.99
C ALA A 96 -16.80 -2.31 -6.71
N LEU A 97 -15.49 -2.06 -6.75
CA LEU A 97 -14.60 -2.19 -5.60
C LEU A 97 -14.94 -1.18 -4.48
N VAL A 98 -15.20 0.08 -4.85
CA VAL A 98 -15.55 1.13 -3.89
C VAL A 98 -16.94 0.87 -3.28
N ASP A 99 -17.93 0.49 -4.08
CA ASP A 99 -19.27 0.13 -3.60
C ASP A 99 -19.21 -1.01 -2.59
N TYR A 100 -18.46 -2.07 -2.92
CA TYR A 100 -18.27 -3.21 -2.05
C TYR A 100 -17.54 -2.83 -0.75
N ALA A 101 -16.46 -2.04 -0.84
CA ALA A 101 -15.70 -1.58 0.31
C ALA A 101 -16.59 -0.81 1.31
N ILE A 102 -17.36 0.17 0.82
CA ILE A 102 -18.26 0.97 1.66
C ILE A 102 -19.37 0.12 2.27
N ALA A 103 -19.97 -0.80 1.49
CA ALA A 103 -21.01 -1.70 1.98
C ALA A 103 -20.52 -2.62 3.10
N HIS A 104 -19.21 -2.88 3.19
CA HIS A 104 -18.57 -3.71 4.21
C HIS A 104 -17.81 -2.89 5.27
N GLY A 105 -18.07 -1.59 5.36
CA GLY A 105 -17.62 -0.73 6.46
C GLY A 105 -16.24 -0.09 6.26
N VAL A 106 -15.60 -0.23 5.10
CA VAL A 106 -14.38 0.54 4.77
C VAL A 106 -14.77 1.98 4.47
N ASN A 107 -14.19 2.92 5.21
CA ASN A 107 -14.56 4.34 5.10
C ASN A 107 -13.37 5.30 4.93
N TYR A 108 -12.15 4.82 4.74
CA TYR A 108 -10.95 5.66 4.52
C TYR A 108 -10.33 5.33 3.17
N PHE A 109 -10.21 6.34 2.29
CA PHE A 109 -9.67 6.22 0.93
C PHE A 109 -8.46 7.14 0.76
N ASP A 110 -7.28 6.55 0.57
CA ASP A 110 -6.00 7.26 0.42
C ASP A 110 -5.58 7.35 -1.04
N VAL A 111 -5.44 8.56 -1.54
CA VAL A 111 -5.08 8.85 -2.92
C VAL A 111 -3.95 9.88 -2.99
N ALA A 112 -3.45 10.18 -4.18
CA ALA A 112 -2.53 11.30 -4.44
C ALA A 112 -2.63 11.75 -5.90
N PRO A 113 -2.30 13.05 -6.20
CA PRO A 113 -2.32 13.58 -7.56
C PRO A 113 -1.41 12.85 -8.55
N VAL A 114 -0.36 12.18 -8.04
CA VAL A 114 0.63 11.49 -8.87
C VAL A 114 0.34 9.99 -9.11
N TYR A 115 -0.71 9.45 -8.48
CA TYR A 115 -1.03 8.03 -8.58
C TYR A 115 -1.69 7.71 -9.92
N VAL A 116 -1.38 6.51 -10.45
CA VAL A 116 -1.87 6.03 -11.75
C VAL A 116 -1.68 7.10 -12.85
N ARG A 117 -0.47 7.63 -12.97
CA ARG A 117 -0.09 8.68 -13.96
C ARG A 117 -0.97 9.95 -13.87
N GLY A 118 -1.42 10.30 -12.66
CA GLY A 118 -2.26 11.47 -12.39
C GLY A 118 -3.77 11.26 -12.52
N LEU A 119 -4.22 10.03 -12.77
CA LEU A 119 -5.64 9.72 -13.01
C LEU A 119 -6.38 9.22 -11.76
N SER A 120 -5.65 8.86 -10.69
CA SER A 120 -6.26 8.19 -9.54
C SER A 120 -7.28 9.05 -8.81
N GLU A 121 -7.01 10.34 -8.60
CA GLU A 121 -7.97 11.24 -7.93
C GLU A 121 -9.30 11.34 -8.69
N GLN A 122 -9.25 11.46 -10.02
CA GLN A 122 -10.46 11.51 -10.83
C GLN A 122 -11.28 10.23 -10.73
N ALA A 123 -10.64 9.08 -10.85
CA ALA A 123 -11.31 7.78 -10.75
C ALA A 123 -11.91 7.57 -9.36
N THR A 124 -11.15 7.93 -8.30
CA THR A 124 -11.62 7.87 -6.91
C THR A 124 -12.81 8.80 -6.69
N GLY A 125 -12.72 10.05 -7.15
CA GLY A 125 -13.79 11.04 -7.03
C GLY A 125 -15.07 10.62 -7.76
N LEU A 126 -14.95 10.03 -8.96
CA LEU A 126 -16.08 9.47 -9.71
C LEU A 126 -16.77 8.34 -8.93
N ALA A 127 -16.02 7.42 -8.36
CA ALA A 127 -16.55 6.31 -7.60
C ALA A 127 -17.22 6.78 -6.29
N LEU A 128 -16.52 7.61 -5.50
CA LEU A 128 -17.00 8.08 -4.20
C LEU A 128 -18.20 9.03 -4.30
N SER A 129 -18.28 9.86 -5.35
CA SER A 129 -19.42 10.78 -5.56
C SER A 129 -20.78 10.08 -5.77
N ARG A 130 -20.80 8.77 -5.92
CA ARG A 130 -22.00 7.92 -5.97
C ARG A 130 -22.58 7.62 -4.59
N HIS A 131 -21.81 7.91 -3.52
CA HIS A 131 -22.16 7.68 -2.13
C HIS A 131 -22.36 8.99 -1.38
N SER A 132 -23.14 8.95 -0.30
CA SER A 132 -23.30 10.07 0.62
C SER A 132 -21.94 10.47 1.23
N ARG A 133 -21.64 11.78 1.28
CA ARG A 133 -20.33 12.30 1.70
C ARG A 133 -19.92 11.93 3.12
N ASP A 134 -20.88 11.68 3.99
CA ASP A 134 -20.71 11.26 5.39
C ASP A 134 -20.30 9.80 5.55
N LYS A 135 -20.31 9.01 4.47
CA LYS A 135 -19.97 7.57 4.51
C LYS A 135 -18.47 7.31 4.40
N TYR A 136 -17.66 8.32 4.06
CA TYR A 136 -16.24 8.11 3.80
C TYR A 136 -15.39 9.32 4.14
N PHE A 137 -14.12 9.04 4.44
CA PHE A 137 -13.04 9.99 4.58
C PHE A 137 -12.13 9.92 3.33
N ILE A 138 -11.72 11.07 2.81
CA ILE A 138 -10.75 11.19 1.73
C ILE A 138 -9.44 11.68 2.28
N ALA A 139 -8.36 10.93 1.99
CA ALA A 139 -7.00 11.38 2.19
C ALA A 139 -6.33 11.63 0.83
N THR A 140 -5.76 12.83 0.62
CA THR A 140 -4.91 13.12 -0.54
C THR A 140 -3.71 13.97 -0.13
N LYS A 141 -2.81 14.27 -1.09
CA LYS A 141 -1.47 14.70 -0.73
C LYS A 141 -0.98 15.86 -1.60
N LEU A 142 -0.23 16.79 -0.98
CA LEU A 142 0.56 17.78 -1.70
C LEU A 142 1.85 17.15 -2.23
N SER A 143 1.88 16.77 -3.51
CA SER A 143 2.95 15.94 -4.09
C SER A 143 4.15 16.75 -4.63
N THR A 144 4.57 17.80 -3.92
CA THR A 144 5.69 18.67 -4.28
C THR A 144 7.08 18.03 -4.11
N HIS A 145 7.17 16.78 -3.62
CA HIS A 145 8.40 15.98 -3.62
C HIS A 145 8.86 15.64 -5.04
N ARG A 146 7.95 15.64 -6.01
CA ARG A 146 8.30 15.46 -7.42
C ARG A 146 9.11 16.66 -7.93
N PRO A 147 10.11 16.44 -8.80
CA PRO A 147 10.99 17.50 -9.32
C PRO A 147 10.30 18.30 -10.43
N VAL A 148 9.08 18.79 -10.15
CA VAL A 148 8.32 19.67 -11.03
C VAL A 148 8.43 21.09 -10.45
N PRO A 149 9.22 21.99 -11.05
CA PRO A 149 9.52 23.30 -10.46
C PRO A 149 8.28 24.13 -10.16
N GLU A 150 7.27 24.09 -11.03
CA GLU A 150 6.01 24.84 -10.90
C GLU A 150 5.25 24.42 -9.64
N TRP A 151 5.25 23.12 -9.30
CA TRP A 151 4.56 22.59 -8.12
C TRP A 151 5.19 23.05 -6.80
N ARG A 152 6.48 23.42 -6.85
CA ARG A 152 7.26 23.85 -5.67
C ARG A 152 7.13 25.34 -5.37
N THR A 153 6.36 26.08 -6.18
CA THR A 153 5.97 27.47 -5.86
C THR A 153 4.71 27.48 -5.01
N LEU A 154 4.45 28.62 -4.34
CA LEU A 154 3.21 28.80 -3.60
C LEU A 154 1.98 28.67 -4.50
N GLU A 155 1.99 29.31 -5.65
CA GLU A 155 0.88 29.27 -6.60
C GLU A 155 0.68 27.87 -7.19
N GLY A 156 1.75 27.17 -7.53
CA GLY A 156 1.65 25.78 -8.00
C GLY A 156 1.14 24.83 -6.93
N SER A 157 1.55 25.01 -5.67
CA SER A 157 1.03 24.22 -4.54
C SER A 157 -0.45 24.49 -4.29
N LYS A 158 -0.91 25.75 -4.38
CA LYS A 158 -2.33 26.11 -4.34
C LYS A 158 -3.09 25.46 -5.50
N GLY A 159 -2.54 25.53 -6.72
CA GLY A 159 -3.11 24.92 -7.90
C GLY A 159 -3.30 23.40 -7.75
N LEU A 160 -2.31 22.69 -7.17
CA LEU A 160 -2.42 21.27 -6.86
C LEU A 160 -3.56 20.98 -5.87
N PHE A 161 -3.68 21.79 -4.81
CA PHE A 161 -4.74 21.63 -3.81
C PHE A 161 -6.13 21.81 -4.44
N GLU A 162 -6.34 22.91 -5.21
CA GLU A 162 -7.61 23.16 -5.90
C GLU A 162 -7.92 22.06 -6.94
N GLN A 163 -6.90 21.57 -7.65
CA GLN A 163 -7.09 20.49 -8.60
C GLN A 163 -7.48 19.18 -7.90
N SER A 164 -6.94 18.89 -6.73
CA SER A 164 -7.33 17.74 -5.93
C SER A 164 -8.79 17.80 -5.50
N LEU A 165 -9.27 18.95 -5.00
CA LEU A 165 -10.68 19.16 -4.67
C LEU A 165 -11.59 18.92 -5.88
N LYS A 166 -11.22 19.49 -7.04
CA LYS A 166 -11.97 19.32 -8.29
C LYS A 166 -11.99 17.87 -8.77
N ASN A 167 -10.85 17.19 -8.76
CA ASN A 167 -10.73 15.80 -9.20
C ASN A 167 -11.55 14.87 -8.29
N LEU A 168 -11.48 15.10 -6.98
CA LEU A 168 -12.19 14.32 -5.97
C LEU A 168 -13.67 14.72 -5.83
N ARG A 169 -14.09 15.82 -6.47
CA ARG A 169 -15.48 16.33 -6.46
C ARG A 169 -15.99 16.67 -5.06
N VAL A 170 -15.16 17.31 -4.27
CA VAL A 170 -15.45 17.68 -2.88
C VAL A 170 -15.04 19.13 -2.57
N ASP A 171 -15.69 19.73 -1.56
CA ASP A 171 -15.42 21.09 -1.10
C ASP A 171 -14.34 21.15 -0.02
N TYR A 172 -14.06 20.00 0.64
CA TYR A 172 -13.06 19.85 1.68
C TYR A 172 -12.43 18.46 1.66
N ILE A 173 -11.22 18.36 2.18
CA ILE A 173 -10.47 17.09 2.32
C ILE A 173 -10.40 16.74 3.81
N ASP A 174 -10.72 15.48 4.14
CA ASP A 174 -10.72 15.01 5.53
C ASP A 174 -9.29 14.86 6.07
N TYR A 175 -8.37 14.31 5.27
CA TYR A 175 -6.97 14.05 5.67
C TYR A 175 -6.03 14.54 4.56
N TYR A 176 -5.34 15.64 4.77
CA TYR A 176 -4.41 16.20 3.78
C TYR A 176 -2.96 16.02 4.23
N LEU A 177 -2.11 15.46 3.35
CA LEU A 177 -0.73 15.13 3.68
C LEU A 177 0.26 15.96 2.88
N ILE A 178 1.31 16.40 3.54
CA ILE A 178 2.54 16.81 2.87
C ILE A 178 3.23 15.51 2.41
N HIS A 179 3.37 15.33 1.09
CA HIS A 179 3.79 14.06 0.49
C HIS A 179 5.31 13.88 0.51
N GLY A 180 5.78 12.70 0.93
CA GLY A 180 7.18 12.29 0.81
C GLY A 180 8.15 13.17 1.60
N VAL A 181 7.80 13.47 2.83
CA VAL A 181 8.66 14.18 3.78
C VAL A 181 9.87 13.31 4.12
N GLY A 182 11.07 13.92 4.15
CA GLY A 182 12.35 13.22 4.37
C GLY A 182 13.11 12.91 3.09
N LEU A 183 12.42 12.80 1.94
CA LEU A 183 13.08 12.71 0.63
C LEU A 183 13.81 14.02 0.32
N GLY A 184 15.11 13.95 0.02
CA GLY A 184 15.94 15.13 -0.24
C GLY A 184 16.40 15.88 1.02
N GLY A 185 16.08 15.39 2.23
CA GLY A 185 16.54 15.93 3.51
C GLY A 185 15.98 17.31 3.86
N MET A 186 16.64 18.01 4.80
CA MET A 186 16.20 19.30 5.34
C MET A 186 16.15 20.42 4.29
N ASP A 187 17.10 20.44 3.36
CA ASP A 187 17.15 21.50 2.32
C ASP A 187 15.95 21.40 1.37
N ASP A 188 15.55 20.19 1.01
CA ASP A 188 14.37 19.96 0.18
C ASP A 188 13.08 20.33 0.93
N LEU A 189 12.98 19.94 2.21
CA LEU A 189 11.85 20.32 3.06
C LEU A 189 11.67 21.85 3.13
N ARG A 190 12.76 22.56 3.39
CA ARG A 190 12.72 24.04 3.48
C ARG A 190 12.21 24.68 2.19
N LYS A 191 12.77 24.29 1.03
CA LYS A 191 12.38 24.80 -0.29
C LYS A 191 10.93 24.51 -0.65
N ARG A 192 10.38 23.38 -0.18
CA ARG A 192 9.02 22.94 -0.51
C ARG A 192 7.94 23.53 0.40
N LEU A 193 8.27 23.92 1.62
CA LEU A 193 7.28 24.29 2.64
C LEU A 193 7.49 25.65 3.27
N TYR A 194 8.75 26.01 3.60
CA TYR A 194 9.03 27.20 4.40
C TYR A 194 9.38 28.40 3.53
N ASP A 195 10.36 28.27 2.66
CA ASP A 195 10.93 29.38 1.89
C ASP A 195 9.91 29.97 0.89
N ASN A 196 8.88 29.20 0.55
CA ASN A 196 7.84 29.58 -0.40
C ASN A 196 6.46 29.89 0.27
N GLY A 197 6.34 29.81 1.59
CA GLY A 197 5.08 30.08 2.30
C GLY A 197 3.99 29.02 2.16
N VAL A 198 4.32 27.83 1.66
CA VAL A 198 3.34 26.73 1.48
C VAL A 198 2.80 26.21 2.80
N LEU A 199 3.63 26.13 3.86
CA LEU A 199 3.16 25.71 5.17
C LEU A 199 2.10 26.66 5.73
N ASP A 200 2.32 27.97 5.64
CA ASP A 200 1.33 28.97 6.08
C ASP A 200 0.02 28.85 5.30
N PHE A 201 0.10 28.58 4.00
CA PHE A 201 -1.07 28.30 3.17
C PHE A 201 -1.84 27.08 3.70
N LEU A 202 -1.18 25.95 3.95
CA LEU A 202 -1.83 24.74 4.47
C LEU A 202 -2.50 24.97 5.83
N LEU A 203 -1.84 25.70 6.73
CA LEU A 203 -2.41 26.05 8.03
C LEU A 203 -3.63 26.97 7.91
N LYS A 204 -3.66 27.87 6.92
CA LYS A 204 -4.84 28.69 6.60
C LYS A 204 -6.00 27.85 6.07
N GLU A 205 -5.74 26.92 5.15
CA GLU A 205 -6.77 26.01 4.62
C GLU A 205 -7.34 25.10 5.71
N ARG A 206 -6.49 24.64 6.66
CA ARG A 206 -6.95 23.90 7.84
C ARG A 206 -7.86 24.79 8.73
N LYS A 207 -7.45 26.02 9.02
CA LYS A 207 -8.27 26.97 9.81
C LYS A 207 -9.60 27.29 9.13
N ALA A 208 -9.62 27.34 7.80
CA ALA A 208 -10.81 27.56 6.99
C ALA A 208 -11.73 26.32 6.90
N GLY A 209 -11.29 25.15 7.40
CA GLY A 209 -12.06 23.90 7.36
C GLY A 209 -12.04 23.20 5.99
N ARG A 210 -11.24 23.68 5.02
CA ARG A 210 -11.04 23.01 3.74
C ARG A 210 -10.09 21.82 3.85
N ILE A 211 -9.22 21.81 4.87
CA ILE A 211 -8.45 20.67 5.36
C ILE A 211 -8.93 20.38 6.77
N ARG A 212 -9.49 19.20 7.04
CA ARG A 212 -9.96 18.83 8.37
C ARG A 212 -8.84 18.32 9.28
N ASN A 213 -7.98 17.46 8.72
CA ASN A 213 -6.81 16.91 9.39
C ASN A 213 -5.58 17.17 8.51
N LEU A 214 -4.56 17.83 9.05
CA LEU A 214 -3.28 18.09 8.37
C LEU A 214 -2.20 17.19 8.94
N GLY A 215 -1.54 16.44 8.06
CA GLY A 215 -0.45 15.55 8.40
C GLY A 215 0.59 15.45 7.29
N TRP A 216 1.40 14.43 7.34
CA TRP A 216 2.43 14.17 6.34
C TRP A 216 2.76 12.69 6.21
N SER A 217 3.26 12.28 5.03
CA SER A 217 3.80 10.95 4.80
C SER A 217 5.31 10.99 4.82
N PHE A 218 5.92 10.07 5.56
CA PHE A 218 7.36 10.04 5.79
C PHE A 218 8.07 8.99 4.95
N HIS A 219 9.20 9.42 4.34
CA HIS A 219 10.19 8.57 3.69
C HIS A 219 11.56 9.22 3.81
N GLY A 220 12.60 8.48 4.19
CA GLY A 220 13.99 8.93 4.10
C GLY A 220 14.60 9.47 5.39
N ASP A 221 15.06 10.71 5.40
CA ASP A 221 15.92 11.24 6.46
C ASP A 221 15.17 11.44 7.80
N VAL A 222 15.56 10.66 8.82
CA VAL A 222 15.00 10.72 10.16
C VAL A 222 15.16 12.09 10.82
N LYS A 223 16.19 12.88 10.46
CA LYS A 223 16.36 14.23 10.98
C LYS A 223 15.21 15.16 10.59
N VAL A 224 14.63 14.93 9.42
CA VAL A 224 13.44 15.67 8.95
C VAL A 224 12.21 15.23 9.74
N PHE A 225 12.08 13.97 10.05
CA PHE A 225 11.02 13.45 10.91
C PHE A 225 11.05 14.10 12.29
N ASP A 226 12.21 14.04 12.95
CA ASP A 226 12.40 14.62 14.28
C ASP A 226 12.19 16.13 14.29
N TYR A 227 12.66 16.82 13.25
CA TYR A 227 12.46 18.26 13.09
C TYR A 227 10.98 18.63 13.02
N LEU A 228 10.18 17.95 12.19
CA LEU A 228 8.74 18.22 12.10
C LEU A 228 8.01 17.93 13.42
N LEU A 229 8.43 16.92 14.17
CA LEU A 229 7.88 16.63 15.50
C LEU A 229 8.32 17.62 16.58
N SER A 230 9.41 18.37 16.35
CA SER A 230 9.87 19.43 17.27
C SER A 230 9.16 20.76 17.10
N LEU A 231 8.41 20.94 16.01
CA LEU A 231 7.67 22.16 15.74
C LEU A 231 6.42 22.26 16.61
N ASP A 232 6.07 23.49 16.99
CA ASP A 232 4.79 23.78 17.65
C ASP A 232 3.62 23.81 16.64
N ILE A 233 3.48 22.70 15.91
CA ILE A 233 2.39 22.48 14.97
C ILE A 233 1.63 21.25 15.45
N PRO A 234 0.34 21.38 15.76
CA PRO A 234 -0.47 20.23 16.13
C PRO A 234 -0.77 19.37 14.87
N TRP A 235 0.12 18.43 14.58
CA TRP A 235 -0.10 17.45 13.53
C TRP A 235 -1.23 16.51 13.92
N ASP A 236 -2.22 16.38 13.05
CA ASP A 236 -3.41 15.58 13.34
C ASP A 236 -3.17 14.07 13.12
N PHE A 237 -2.19 13.73 12.28
CA PHE A 237 -1.79 12.35 11.98
C PHE A 237 -0.48 12.31 11.21
N VAL A 238 0.18 11.15 11.18
CA VAL A 238 1.36 10.90 10.35
C VAL A 238 1.24 9.56 9.67
N GLN A 239 1.62 9.50 8.39
CA GLN A 239 1.65 8.26 7.62
C GLN A 239 3.08 7.74 7.53
N ILE A 240 3.30 6.51 8.03
CA ILE A 240 4.61 5.85 8.04
C ILE A 240 4.52 4.45 7.41
N GLN A 241 5.65 3.96 6.93
CA GLN A 241 5.80 2.56 6.55
C GLN A 241 5.92 1.71 7.82
N LEU A 242 5.11 0.64 7.90
CA LEU A 242 5.16 -0.31 9.01
C LEU A 242 4.71 -1.71 8.56
N ASN A 243 5.59 -2.68 8.76
CA ASN A 243 5.34 -4.11 8.63
C ASN A 243 6.30 -4.87 9.54
N TYR A 244 6.14 -6.18 9.68
CA TYR A 244 6.93 -6.97 10.62
C TYR A 244 8.42 -7.09 10.25
N VAL A 245 8.80 -6.85 8.99
CA VAL A 245 10.21 -6.79 8.56
C VAL A 245 10.80 -5.42 8.88
N ASP A 246 10.17 -4.35 8.40
CA ASP A 246 10.66 -2.98 8.57
C ASP A 246 10.52 -2.46 10.01
N TRP A 247 9.87 -3.20 10.89
CA TRP A 247 9.81 -2.84 12.31
C TRP A 247 11.21 -2.58 12.88
N LYS A 248 12.16 -3.51 12.65
CA LYS A 248 13.55 -3.41 13.09
C LYS A 248 14.58 -3.52 11.97
N ASN A 249 14.17 -3.87 10.77
CA ASN A 249 15.08 -4.21 9.67
C ASN A 249 14.75 -3.44 8.39
N ALA A 250 14.36 -2.17 8.52
CA ALA A 250 14.14 -1.30 7.37
C ALA A 250 15.43 -1.13 6.56
N SER A 251 15.31 -1.10 5.25
CA SER A 251 16.44 -1.02 4.32
C SER A 251 16.34 0.15 3.36
N GLY A 252 17.45 0.52 2.74
CA GLY A 252 17.53 1.63 1.81
C GLY A 252 17.35 2.98 2.51
N TRP A 253 16.38 3.76 2.05
CA TRP A 253 16.00 5.05 2.64
C TRP A 253 14.93 4.96 3.74
N ASN A 254 14.45 3.76 4.05
CA ASN A 254 13.45 3.58 5.07
C ASN A 254 14.09 3.57 6.46
N VAL A 255 13.32 4.00 7.45
CA VAL A 255 13.71 4.01 8.87
C VAL A 255 12.89 2.95 9.61
N ASN A 256 13.50 2.32 10.61
CA ASN A 256 12.82 1.32 11.43
C ASN A 256 11.51 1.87 12.01
N ALA A 257 10.43 1.15 11.75
CA ALA A 257 9.11 1.57 12.17
C ALA A 257 8.94 1.62 13.69
N GLU A 258 9.72 0.82 14.44
CA GLU A 258 9.76 0.85 15.91
C GLU A 258 10.09 2.25 16.44
N TYR A 259 11.10 2.90 15.84
CA TYR A 259 11.46 4.28 16.20
C TYR A 259 10.34 5.27 15.83
N LEU A 260 9.91 5.23 14.57
CA LEU A 260 8.92 6.18 14.05
C LEU A 260 7.60 6.10 14.82
N TYR A 261 7.09 4.88 14.99
CA TYR A 261 5.86 4.62 15.74
C TYR A 261 6.00 5.05 17.20
N GLY A 262 7.12 4.70 17.86
CA GLY A 262 7.35 5.06 19.25
C GLY A 262 7.39 6.58 19.50
N GLU A 263 7.95 7.37 18.58
CA GLU A 263 7.98 8.83 18.68
C GLU A 263 6.58 9.45 18.46
N LEU A 264 5.76 8.88 17.58
CA LEU A 264 4.37 9.31 17.36
C LEU A 264 3.47 8.93 18.54
N GLU A 265 3.61 7.72 19.07
CA GLU A 265 2.85 7.23 20.22
C GLU A 265 3.09 8.08 21.47
N LYS A 266 4.35 8.45 21.79
CA LYS A 266 4.69 9.37 22.89
C LYS A 266 3.98 10.71 22.81
N ARG A 267 3.63 11.16 21.60
CA ARG A 267 2.96 12.44 21.32
C ARG A 267 1.46 12.31 21.10
N ASN A 268 0.94 11.09 21.22
CA ASN A 268 -0.45 10.75 20.92
C ASN A 268 -0.88 11.18 19.50
N ILE A 269 0.05 11.11 18.53
CA ILE A 269 -0.23 11.40 17.13
C ILE A 269 -0.71 10.13 16.43
N PRO A 270 -1.95 10.10 15.88
CA PRO A 270 -2.49 8.96 15.15
C PRO A 270 -1.61 8.56 13.95
N VAL A 271 -1.46 7.25 13.74
CA VAL A 271 -0.59 6.71 12.71
C VAL A 271 -1.41 6.05 11.61
N VAL A 272 -1.20 6.49 10.36
CA VAL A 272 -1.69 5.81 9.16
C VAL A 272 -0.56 4.93 8.62
N ILE A 273 -0.85 3.65 8.35
CA ILE A 273 0.17 2.71 7.89
C ILE A 273 0.13 2.58 6.38
N MET A 274 1.28 2.80 5.74
CA MET A 274 1.55 2.41 4.36
C MET A 274 2.53 1.23 4.30
N GLU A 275 2.58 0.55 3.16
CA GLU A 275 3.44 -0.62 2.90
C GLU A 275 3.32 -1.78 3.93
N PRO A 276 2.11 -2.12 4.41
CA PRO A 276 1.94 -3.21 5.38
C PRO A 276 2.36 -4.57 4.81
N LEU A 277 2.37 -4.73 3.49
CA LEU A 277 2.80 -5.92 2.77
C LEU A 277 4.20 -5.80 2.14
N LEU A 278 4.96 -4.75 2.45
CA LEU A 278 6.28 -4.51 1.87
C LEU A 278 6.23 -4.60 0.33
N GLY A 279 5.34 -3.81 -0.30
CA GLY A 279 5.08 -3.82 -1.74
C GLY A 279 4.45 -5.10 -2.31
N GLY A 280 3.94 -5.97 -1.44
CA GLY A 280 3.36 -7.26 -1.79
C GLY A 280 4.27 -8.46 -1.48
N ARG A 281 5.53 -8.25 -1.09
CA ARG A 281 6.48 -9.33 -0.76
C ARG A 281 5.98 -10.21 0.39
N LEU A 282 5.30 -9.61 1.37
CA LEU A 282 4.79 -10.35 2.54
C LEU A 282 3.53 -11.17 2.24
N SER A 283 2.94 -11.03 1.05
CA SER A 283 1.86 -11.91 0.60
C SER A 283 2.35 -13.23 -0.02
N ARG A 284 3.67 -13.36 -0.24
CA ARG A 284 4.32 -14.54 -0.82
C ARG A 284 5.50 -14.97 0.04
N LEU A 285 5.31 -15.99 0.84
CA LEU A 285 6.36 -16.55 1.70
C LEU A 285 6.88 -17.87 1.12
N ASN A 286 8.14 -18.19 1.43
CA ASN A 286 8.67 -19.51 1.12
C ASN A 286 7.92 -20.61 1.90
N ALA A 287 8.02 -21.86 1.43
CA ALA A 287 7.26 -22.99 1.96
C ALA A 287 7.48 -23.23 3.47
N LEU A 288 8.69 -23.01 3.98
CA LEU A 288 9.01 -23.22 5.40
C LEU A 288 8.35 -22.14 6.28
N SER A 289 8.44 -20.87 5.87
CA SER A 289 7.80 -19.76 6.56
C SER A 289 6.27 -19.89 6.55
N LEU A 290 5.71 -20.24 5.37
CA LEU A 290 4.28 -20.50 5.24
C LEU A 290 3.81 -21.64 6.15
N ALA A 291 4.51 -22.78 6.14
CA ALA A 291 4.16 -23.93 6.97
C ALA A 291 4.16 -23.59 8.46
N LYS A 292 5.13 -22.77 8.92
CA LYS A 292 5.17 -22.32 10.32
C LYS A 292 3.94 -21.50 10.69
N LEU A 293 3.56 -20.52 9.87
CA LEU A 293 2.39 -19.68 10.13
C LEU A 293 1.09 -20.48 10.09
N LYS A 294 0.97 -21.44 9.14
CA LYS A 294 -0.19 -22.32 9.01
C LYS A 294 -0.40 -23.28 10.20
N GLN A 295 0.66 -23.61 10.95
CA GLN A 295 0.53 -24.39 12.19
C GLN A 295 -0.22 -23.63 13.29
N MET A 296 -0.14 -22.28 13.30
CA MET A 296 -0.78 -21.44 14.28
C MET A 296 -2.17 -20.98 13.82
N ARG A 297 -2.30 -20.59 12.54
CA ARG A 297 -3.55 -20.17 11.90
C ARG A 297 -3.67 -20.81 10.52
N PRO A 298 -4.30 -21.98 10.43
CA PRO A 298 -4.37 -22.76 9.19
C PRO A 298 -5.04 -22.02 8.03
N ASP A 299 -6.03 -21.19 8.34
CA ASP A 299 -6.87 -20.51 7.36
C ASP A 299 -6.34 -19.14 6.95
N ASP A 300 -5.43 -18.52 7.74
CA ASP A 300 -4.88 -17.20 7.47
C ASP A 300 -3.85 -17.25 6.32
N SER A 301 -3.97 -16.33 5.37
CA SER A 301 -2.95 -16.12 4.34
C SER A 301 -1.73 -15.37 4.89
N PRO A 302 -0.58 -15.39 4.20
CA PRO A 302 0.54 -14.52 4.56
C PRO A 302 0.16 -13.03 4.63
N ALA A 303 -0.75 -12.56 3.76
CA ALA A 303 -1.24 -11.20 3.77
C ALA A 303 -2.02 -10.89 5.05
N SER A 304 -2.91 -11.79 5.48
CA SER A 304 -3.65 -11.63 6.75
C SER A 304 -2.72 -11.47 7.94
N TRP A 305 -1.64 -12.24 8.02
CA TRP A 305 -0.62 -12.10 9.06
C TRP A 305 0.03 -10.73 9.08
N ALA A 306 0.43 -10.22 7.91
CA ALA A 306 1.05 -8.91 7.81
C ALA A 306 0.06 -7.78 8.16
N PHE A 307 -1.20 -7.87 7.74
CA PHE A 307 -2.23 -6.91 8.10
C PHE A 307 -2.57 -6.94 9.59
N ARG A 308 -2.66 -8.11 10.18
CA ARG A 308 -2.87 -8.24 11.63
C ARG A 308 -1.73 -7.62 12.41
N TYR A 309 -0.47 -7.84 11.96
CA TYR A 309 0.71 -7.19 12.55
C TYR A 309 0.59 -5.67 12.49
N ALA A 310 0.39 -5.14 11.28
CA ALA A 310 0.30 -3.69 11.07
C ALA A 310 -0.88 -3.02 11.81
N GLY A 311 -2.00 -3.75 11.96
CA GLY A 311 -3.18 -3.28 12.67
C GLY A 311 -3.16 -3.46 14.18
N SER A 312 -2.19 -4.20 14.74
CA SER A 312 -2.13 -4.49 16.19
C SER A 312 -1.78 -3.29 17.06
N PRO A 313 -0.81 -2.41 16.74
CA PRO A 313 -0.45 -1.30 17.60
C PRO A 313 -1.62 -0.32 17.81
N LYS A 314 -1.85 0.09 19.06
CA LYS A 314 -3.07 0.85 19.45
C LYS A 314 -3.14 2.26 18.84
N GLY A 315 -2.00 2.90 18.58
CA GLY A 315 -1.91 4.24 17.97
C GLY A 315 -2.15 4.24 16.45
N VAL A 316 -2.29 3.07 15.81
CA VAL A 316 -2.61 2.97 14.37
C VAL A 316 -4.08 3.32 14.15
N LEU A 317 -4.34 4.34 13.34
CA LEU A 317 -5.68 4.78 12.97
C LEU A 317 -6.26 3.91 11.85
N THR A 318 -5.46 3.67 10.80
CA THR A 318 -5.85 2.83 9.65
C THR A 318 -4.62 2.24 8.95
N VAL A 319 -4.80 1.09 8.32
CA VAL A 319 -3.80 0.34 7.56
C VAL A 319 -4.20 0.33 6.09
N LEU A 320 -3.38 0.93 5.23
CA LEU A 320 -3.68 1.08 3.82
C LEU A 320 -3.37 -0.19 3.03
N SER A 321 -4.30 -0.63 2.21
CA SER A 321 -4.11 -1.72 1.26
C SER A 321 -4.54 -1.32 -0.15
N GLY A 322 -3.68 -1.59 -1.14
CA GLY A 322 -3.99 -1.43 -2.55
C GLY A 322 -4.66 -2.70 -3.09
N MET A 323 -5.98 -2.71 -3.15
CA MET A 323 -6.80 -3.87 -3.52
C MET A 323 -7.32 -3.69 -4.95
N VAL A 324 -6.65 -4.29 -5.94
CA VAL A 324 -7.01 -4.17 -7.37
C VAL A 324 -7.95 -5.28 -7.84
N TYR A 325 -8.18 -6.31 -7.02
CA TYR A 325 -9.10 -7.41 -7.29
C TYR A 325 -10.09 -7.58 -6.15
N MET A 326 -11.30 -8.02 -6.47
CA MET A 326 -12.37 -8.23 -5.49
C MET A 326 -11.96 -9.24 -4.41
N GLU A 327 -11.22 -10.28 -4.78
CA GLU A 327 -10.72 -11.31 -3.88
C GLU A 327 -9.80 -10.72 -2.80
N HIS A 328 -8.92 -9.78 -3.16
CA HIS A 328 -8.05 -9.08 -2.21
C HIS A 328 -8.88 -8.25 -1.22
N LEU A 329 -9.89 -7.54 -1.72
CA LEU A 329 -10.78 -6.74 -0.88
C LEU A 329 -11.57 -7.61 0.10
N GLN A 330 -12.13 -8.71 -0.39
CA GLN A 330 -12.89 -9.66 0.43
C GLN A 330 -12.03 -10.30 1.53
N GLU A 331 -10.83 -10.73 1.21
CA GLU A 331 -9.90 -11.33 2.16
C GLU A 331 -9.48 -10.32 3.24
N ASN A 332 -9.15 -9.09 2.82
CA ASN A 332 -8.74 -8.06 3.75
C ASN A 332 -9.91 -7.64 4.67
N ILE A 333 -11.12 -7.51 4.15
CA ILE A 333 -12.31 -7.26 4.99
C ILE A 333 -12.45 -8.35 6.06
N ARG A 334 -12.32 -9.63 5.72
CA ARG A 334 -12.37 -10.71 6.72
C ARG A 334 -11.30 -10.55 7.79
N THR A 335 -10.08 -10.20 7.40
CA THR A 335 -8.96 -9.98 8.32
C THR A 335 -9.24 -8.86 9.33
N PHE A 336 -9.94 -7.81 8.89
CA PHE A 336 -10.25 -6.64 9.73
C PHE A 336 -11.66 -6.65 10.35
N SER A 337 -12.42 -7.74 10.21
CA SER A 337 -13.84 -7.79 10.63
C SER A 337 -14.24 -8.98 11.51
N PRO A 338 -13.87 -8.95 12.82
CA PRO A 338 -12.99 -8.01 13.50
C PRO A 338 -11.50 -8.35 13.35
N LEU A 339 -10.63 -7.35 13.49
CA LEU A 339 -9.19 -7.61 13.58
C LEU A 339 -8.89 -8.31 14.92
N GLU A 340 -8.21 -9.45 14.83
CA GLU A 340 -7.60 -10.10 15.98
C GLU A 340 -6.13 -9.68 16.06
N PRO A 341 -5.71 -8.95 17.10
CA PRO A 341 -4.31 -8.53 17.25
C PRO A 341 -3.35 -9.71 17.31
N ILE A 342 -2.11 -9.47 16.88
CA ILE A 342 -1.02 -10.45 16.99
C ILE A 342 -0.69 -10.70 18.46
N THR A 343 -0.62 -11.97 18.86
CA THR A 343 -0.16 -12.40 20.18
C THR A 343 1.36 -12.39 20.27
N GLU A 344 1.92 -12.45 21.48
CA GLU A 344 3.37 -12.54 21.68
C GLU A 344 3.99 -13.78 21.01
N GLN A 345 3.30 -14.92 21.06
CA GLN A 345 3.76 -16.16 20.41
C GLN A 345 3.75 -16.03 18.88
N GLU A 346 2.73 -15.40 18.32
CA GLU A 346 2.63 -15.11 16.88
C GLU A 346 3.71 -14.11 16.44
N ASN A 347 3.99 -13.10 17.28
CA ASN A 347 5.06 -12.14 16.99
C ASN A 347 6.43 -12.84 16.91
N LYS A 348 6.74 -13.76 17.82
CA LYS A 348 7.97 -14.57 17.74
C LYS A 348 8.07 -15.39 16.46
N ALA A 349 6.94 -15.93 15.99
CA ALA A 349 6.90 -16.65 14.72
C ALA A 349 7.19 -15.74 13.52
N LEU A 350 6.68 -14.49 13.55
CA LEU A 350 6.96 -13.49 12.52
C LEU A 350 8.42 -12.99 12.56
N GLU A 351 9.04 -12.91 13.74
CA GLU A 351 10.47 -12.62 13.88
C GLU A 351 11.33 -13.70 13.21
N GLU A 352 11.02 -15.00 13.42
CA GLU A 352 11.71 -16.08 12.72
C GLU A 352 11.49 -16.07 11.20
N VAL A 353 10.28 -15.71 10.73
CA VAL A 353 9.99 -15.51 9.30
C VAL A 353 10.84 -14.38 8.75
N THR A 354 10.94 -13.27 9.48
CA THR A 354 11.77 -12.11 9.13
C THR A 354 13.24 -12.49 8.99
N GLU A 355 13.81 -13.21 9.98
CA GLU A 355 15.19 -13.67 9.91
C GLU A 355 15.47 -14.50 8.66
N ARG A 356 14.55 -15.42 8.30
CA ARG A 356 14.68 -16.21 7.07
C ARG A 356 14.64 -15.36 5.81
N MET A 357 13.79 -14.33 5.78
CA MET A 357 13.71 -13.41 4.66
C MET A 357 14.98 -12.57 4.50
N LEU A 358 15.58 -12.13 5.60
CA LEU A 358 16.81 -11.33 5.59
C LEU A 358 18.05 -12.13 5.14
N HIS A 359 18.05 -13.45 5.37
CA HIS A 359 19.13 -14.35 4.93
C HIS A 359 18.91 -14.92 3.51
N SER A 360 17.89 -14.46 2.80
CA SER A 360 17.65 -14.87 1.42
C SER A 360 18.23 -13.85 0.43
N ASP A 361 18.75 -14.34 -0.72
CA ASP A 361 19.38 -13.51 -1.78
C ASP A 361 18.36 -12.72 -2.60
N PHE A 362 17.26 -12.27 -2.00
CA PHE A 362 16.23 -11.49 -2.69
C PHE A 362 16.67 -10.04 -2.92
N VAL A 363 16.38 -9.54 -4.12
CA VAL A 363 16.39 -8.08 -4.36
C VAL A 363 15.14 -7.47 -3.73
N PRO A 364 15.24 -6.49 -2.82
CA PRO A 364 14.10 -5.92 -2.12
C PRO A 364 13.27 -4.97 -3.01
N CYS A 365 12.85 -5.47 -4.17
CA CYS A 365 11.96 -4.74 -5.07
C CYS A 365 10.51 -4.87 -4.63
N THR A 366 9.81 -3.74 -4.46
CA THR A 366 8.39 -3.68 -4.06
C THR A 366 7.46 -3.51 -5.27
N GLU A 367 7.98 -3.58 -6.48
CA GLU A 367 7.24 -3.33 -7.74
C GLU A 367 6.42 -2.01 -7.72
N CYS A 368 6.87 -1.02 -6.94
CA CYS A 368 6.18 0.27 -6.81
C CYS A 368 6.24 1.12 -8.10
N GLN A 369 7.07 0.73 -9.06
CA GLN A 369 7.27 1.40 -10.35
C GLN A 369 7.81 2.85 -10.27
N TYR A 370 8.32 3.30 -9.11
CA TYR A 370 8.94 4.64 -9.02
C TYR A 370 10.20 4.79 -9.89
N CYS A 371 10.85 3.68 -10.25
CA CYS A 371 11.97 3.64 -11.20
C CYS A 371 11.52 3.63 -12.67
N MET A 372 10.20 3.64 -12.93
CA MET A 372 9.66 3.60 -14.29
C MET A 372 9.04 4.96 -14.70
N PRO A 373 9.13 5.35 -15.99
CA PRO A 373 9.88 4.65 -17.05
C PRO A 373 11.39 4.77 -16.84
N CYS A 374 12.11 3.66 -17.04
CA CYS A 374 13.57 3.66 -17.00
C CYS A 374 14.13 4.43 -18.21
N PRO A 375 15.06 5.40 -18.04
CA PRO A 375 15.63 6.16 -19.14
C PRO A 375 16.46 5.28 -20.11
N TYR A 376 16.83 4.09 -19.68
CA TYR A 376 17.56 3.11 -20.49
C TYR A 376 16.64 2.01 -21.07
N GLY A 377 15.32 2.15 -20.96
CA GLY A 377 14.36 1.20 -21.51
C GLY A 377 14.28 -0.16 -20.80
N LEU A 378 14.80 -0.26 -19.57
CA LEU A 378 14.77 -1.52 -18.80
C LEU A 378 13.45 -1.68 -18.05
N ASP A 379 12.89 -2.89 -18.06
CA ASP A 379 11.83 -3.29 -17.12
C ASP A 379 12.48 -3.71 -15.80
N ILE A 380 12.81 -2.73 -14.96
CA ILE A 380 13.50 -2.96 -13.68
C ILE A 380 12.64 -3.83 -12.74
N PRO A 381 11.34 -3.52 -12.50
CA PRO A 381 10.51 -4.37 -11.63
C PRO A 381 10.35 -5.79 -12.15
N GLY A 382 10.10 -5.98 -13.45
CA GLY A 382 9.98 -7.31 -14.06
C GLY A 382 11.27 -8.11 -13.98
N THR A 383 12.42 -7.47 -14.16
CA THR A 383 13.73 -8.13 -14.00
C THR A 383 13.92 -8.65 -12.58
N PHE A 384 13.61 -7.85 -11.55
CA PHE A 384 13.73 -8.28 -10.15
C PHE A 384 12.67 -9.31 -9.76
N ALA A 385 11.44 -9.19 -10.27
CA ALA A 385 10.40 -10.20 -10.06
C ALA A 385 10.79 -11.58 -10.65
N HIS A 386 11.54 -11.57 -11.75
CA HIS A 386 12.05 -12.81 -12.36
C HIS A 386 13.24 -13.38 -11.59
N TYR A 387 14.10 -12.53 -11.02
CA TYR A 387 15.25 -12.93 -10.21
C TYR A 387 14.82 -13.54 -8.87
N ASN A 388 13.82 -12.96 -8.21
CA ASN A 388 13.31 -13.37 -6.90
C ASN A 388 12.42 -14.63 -6.98
#